data_db3e2586c944529cc63511d5418f2dfd
#
_entry.id   db3e2586c944529cc63511d5418f2dfd
#
_cell.length_a   1.000
_cell.length_b   1.000
_cell.length_c   1.000
_cell.angle_alpha   90.00
_cell.angle_beta   90.00
_cell.angle_gamma   90.00
#
_symmetry.space_group_name_H-M   'P 1'
#
loop_
_entity.id
_entity.type
_entity.pdbx_description
1 polymer ?
#
loop_
_entity_poly.entity_id
_entity_poly.type
_entity_poly.pdbx_seq_one_letter_code
_entity_poly.pdbx_strand_id
1 'polypeptide(L)'
;MIKDRFQFPYLFSGRKSEVTLQFLFFDGEEAFKTWSSTDSLYGSRHLATKWSRTPYSYKGVTGNELDRIDVFMLLDLLGAANPKVTSSHTSTEVSSNFPSHKTY
;
A
#
# COMPACT_ATOMS: atom_id res chain seq x y z
N MET A 1 -14.64 -4.10 6.30
CA MET A 1 -14.90 -4.99 5.13
C MET A 1 -14.14 -4.41 3.96
N ILE A 2 -13.24 -5.17 3.35
CA ILE A 2 -12.48 -4.72 2.17
C ILE A 2 -13.45 -4.78 1.00
N LYS A 3 -13.84 -3.63 0.47
CA LYS A 3 -14.86 -3.59 -0.58
C LYS A 3 -14.33 -3.80 -1.97
N ASP A 4 -13.09 -3.39 -2.27
CA ASP A 4 -12.61 -3.45 -3.65
C ASP A 4 -11.11 -3.80 -3.72
N ARG A 5 -10.82 -4.86 -4.46
CA ARG A 5 -9.47 -5.26 -4.86
C ARG A 5 -9.35 -5.07 -6.36
N PHE A 6 -8.70 -4.00 -6.79
CA PHE A 6 -8.41 -3.78 -8.19
C PHE A 6 -7.00 -4.27 -8.51
N GLN A 7 -6.89 -5.22 -9.44
CA GLN A 7 -5.61 -5.67 -9.99
C GLN A 7 -5.50 -5.15 -11.43
N PHE A 8 -4.45 -4.41 -11.71
CA PHE A 8 -4.14 -3.91 -13.04
C PHE A 8 -2.87 -4.59 -13.59
N PRO A 9 -2.98 -5.79 -14.20
CA PRO A 9 -1.81 -6.52 -14.68
C PRO A 9 -1.13 -5.89 -15.90
N TYR A 10 -1.68 -4.82 -16.46
CA TYR A 10 -1.26 -4.29 -17.77
C TYR A 10 -0.90 -2.80 -17.78
N LEU A 11 -0.66 -2.16 -16.65
CA LEU A 11 -0.38 -0.71 -16.63
C LEU A 11 1.00 -0.34 -17.20
N PHE A 12 1.87 -1.32 -17.43
CA PHE A 12 3.21 -1.09 -17.98
C PHE A 12 3.38 -1.84 -19.30
N SER A 13 3.38 -1.06 -20.38
CA SER A 13 3.53 -1.46 -21.76
C SER A 13 4.58 -2.57 -22.00
N GLY A 14 4.16 -3.70 -22.53
CA GLY A 14 4.94 -4.57 -23.39
C GLY A 14 5.89 -5.56 -22.74
N ARG A 15 6.15 -5.55 -21.44
CA ARG A 15 6.92 -6.59 -20.74
C ARG A 15 6.02 -7.35 -19.78
N LYS A 16 6.11 -8.68 -19.78
CA LYS A 16 5.50 -9.50 -18.73
C LYS A 16 6.19 -9.14 -17.40
N SER A 17 5.63 -8.20 -16.67
CA SER A 17 6.11 -7.89 -15.33
C SER A 17 5.68 -9.00 -14.39
N GLU A 18 6.61 -9.54 -13.60
CA GLU A 18 6.30 -10.46 -12.51
C GLU A 18 5.66 -9.72 -11.31
N VAL A 19 5.61 -8.39 -11.37
CA VAL A 19 5.07 -7.52 -10.33
C VAL A 19 3.69 -7.02 -10.74
N THR A 20 2.73 -7.09 -9.83
CA THR A 20 1.37 -6.60 -9.99
C THR A 20 1.14 -5.40 -9.08
N LEU A 21 0.62 -4.31 -9.63
CA LEU A 21 0.14 -3.20 -8.83
C LEU A 21 -1.24 -3.54 -8.26
N GLN A 22 -1.39 -3.42 -6.95
CA GLN A 22 -2.63 -3.65 -6.23
C GLN A 22 -3.00 -2.41 -5.42
N PHE A 23 -4.21 -1.88 -5.66
CA PHE A 23 -4.78 -0.84 -4.83
C PHE A 23 -5.62 -1.45 -3.72
N LEU A 24 -5.41 -0.95 -2.50
CA LEU A 24 -6.16 -1.35 -1.31
C LEU A 24 -6.82 -0.11 -0.72
N PHE A 25 -8.12 -0.22 -0.50
CA PHE A 25 -8.91 0.81 0.16
C PHE A 25 -9.38 0.26 1.50
N PHE A 26 -9.02 0.94 2.56
CA PHE A 26 -9.36 0.52 3.92
C PHE A 26 -10.45 1.41 4.50
N ASP A 27 -11.34 0.79 5.26
CA ASP A 27 -12.28 1.49 6.13
C ASP A 27 -11.80 1.42 7.59
N GLY A 28 -12.43 2.24 8.44
CA GLY A 28 -12.19 2.20 9.88
C GLY A 28 -10.75 2.55 10.26
N GLU A 29 -10.19 3.59 9.66
CA GLU A 29 -8.89 4.12 10.07
C GLU A 29 -8.98 4.77 11.44
N GLU A 30 -10.00 5.56 11.68
CA GLU A 30 -10.22 6.33 12.89
C GLU A 30 -10.63 5.49 14.10
N ALA A 31 -10.28 5.97 15.29
CA ALA A 31 -10.70 5.35 16.54
C ALA A 31 -12.19 5.62 16.84
N PHE A 32 -12.88 4.67 17.45
CA PHE A 32 -14.24 4.88 17.94
C PHE A 32 -14.27 5.69 19.25
N LYS A 33 -13.25 5.56 20.09
CA LYS A 33 -13.15 6.25 21.39
C LYS A 33 -11.80 6.92 21.57
N THR A 34 -10.74 6.14 21.61
CA THR A 34 -9.40 6.63 21.92
C THR A 34 -8.40 5.90 21.02
N TRP A 35 -7.61 6.66 20.29
CA TRP A 35 -6.59 6.10 19.41
C TRP A 35 -5.66 5.17 20.19
N SER A 36 -5.63 3.92 19.77
CA SER A 36 -4.79 2.89 20.37
C SER A 36 -4.52 1.77 19.35
N SER A 37 -3.64 0.85 19.68
CA SER A 37 -3.37 -0.33 18.86
C SER A 37 -4.59 -1.25 18.66
N THR A 38 -5.62 -1.11 19.46
CA THR A 38 -6.85 -1.90 19.40
C THR A 38 -8.07 -1.11 18.97
N ASP A 39 -8.01 0.22 19.06
CA ASP A 39 -9.08 1.13 18.65
C ASP A 39 -8.58 2.10 17.58
N SER A 40 -8.26 1.59 16.41
CA SER A 40 -7.89 2.30 15.19
C SER A 40 -7.53 1.29 14.08
N LEU A 41 -7.37 1.75 12.86
CA LEU A 41 -6.82 1.00 11.71
C LEU A 41 -7.51 -0.36 11.48
N TYR A 42 -8.81 -0.43 11.68
CA TYR A 42 -9.56 -1.71 11.71
C TYR A 42 -9.43 -2.50 10.41
N GLY A 43 -9.61 -1.84 9.26
CA GLY A 43 -9.56 -2.50 7.95
C GLY A 43 -8.16 -3.02 7.63
N SER A 44 -7.13 -2.19 7.77
CA SER A 44 -5.74 -2.55 7.47
C SER A 44 -5.22 -3.64 8.42
N ARG A 45 -5.51 -3.53 9.71
CA ARG A 45 -5.16 -4.52 10.73
C ARG A 45 -5.81 -5.87 10.47
N HIS A 46 -7.10 -5.85 10.09
CA HIS A 46 -7.83 -7.06 9.72
C HIS A 46 -7.18 -7.74 8.51
N LEU A 47 -6.87 -6.98 7.46
CA LEU A 47 -6.24 -7.53 6.27
C LEU A 47 -4.85 -8.09 6.55
N ALA A 48 -4.02 -7.37 7.28
CA ALA A 48 -2.69 -7.83 7.66
C ALA A 48 -2.76 -9.16 8.44
N THR A 49 -3.68 -9.25 9.42
CA THR A 49 -3.92 -10.48 10.17
C THR A 49 -4.40 -11.62 9.27
N LYS A 50 -5.30 -11.35 8.34
CA LYS A 50 -5.78 -12.35 7.40
C LYS A 50 -4.65 -12.85 6.50
N TRP A 51 -3.87 -11.95 5.91
CA TRP A 51 -2.80 -12.31 5.00
C TRP A 51 -1.64 -13.03 5.68
N SER A 52 -1.30 -12.68 6.92
CA SER A 52 -0.29 -13.40 7.68
C SER A 52 -0.65 -14.86 7.96
N ARG A 53 -1.95 -15.19 7.91
CA ARG A 53 -2.47 -16.56 8.14
C ARG A 53 -2.88 -17.28 6.85
N THR A 54 -2.85 -16.60 5.71
CA THR A 54 -3.22 -17.17 4.42
C THR A 54 -1.99 -17.77 3.76
N PRO A 55 -1.89 -19.10 3.63
CA PRO A 55 -0.76 -19.74 2.97
C PRO A 55 -0.64 -19.33 1.51
N TYR A 56 0.60 -19.22 1.05
CA TYR A 56 0.95 -18.99 -0.34
C TYR A 56 2.00 -20.00 -0.79
N SER A 57 1.84 -20.50 -2.02
CA SER A 57 2.84 -21.35 -2.66
C SER A 57 2.86 -21.11 -4.17
N TYR A 58 4.02 -20.80 -4.72
CA TYR A 58 4.21 -20.62 -6.14
C TYR A 58 5.65 -20.95 -6.55
N LYS A 59 5.81 -21.79 -7.59
CA LYS A 59 7.10 -22.20 -8.13
C LYS A 59 8.12 -22.68 -7.06
N GLY A 60 7.64 -23.41 -6.05
CA GLY A 60 8.48 -23.94 -4.97
C GLY A 60 8.80 -22.96 -3.84
N VAL A 61 8.37 -21.71 -3.95
CA VAL A 61 8.43 -20.74 -2.85
C VAL A 61 7.16 -20.85 -2.03
N THR A 62 7.30 -21.02 -0.73
CA THR A 62 6.19 -21.11 0.22
C THR A 62 6.30 -20.01 1.25
N GLY A 63 5.16 -19.52 1.72
CA GLY A 63 5.07 -18.46 2.72
C GLY A 63 3.62 -18.11 3.00
N ASN A 64 3.36 -16.87 3.29
CA ASN A 64 2.01 -16.32 3.44
C ASN A 64 1.77 -15.16 2.47
N GLU A 65 0.56 -14.63 2.41
CA GLU A 65 0.21 -13.55 1.48
C GLU A 65 0.98 -12.23 1.74
N LEU A 66 1.49 -11.99 2.95
CA LEU A 66 2.34 -10.82 3.24
C LEU A 66 3.72 -10.95 2.59
N ASP A 67 4.26 -12.16 2.47
CA ASP A 67 5.57 -12.41 1.87
C ASP A 67 5.60 -12.11 0.36
N ARG A 68 4.44 -11.85 -0.24
CA ARG A 68 4.29 -11.45 -1.64
C ARG A 68 4.38 -9.93 -1.85
N ILE A 69 4.44 -9.16 -0.79
CA ILE A 69 4.51 -7.70 -0.87
C ILE A 69 5.96 -7.31 -1.09
N ASP A 70 6.23 -6.81 -2.27
CA ASP A 70 7.56 -6.31 -2.64
C ASP A 70 7.75 -4.87 -2.15
N VAL A 71 6.72 -4.05 -2.39
CA VAL A 71 6.69 -2.65 -1.95
C VAL A 71 5.29 -2.33 -1.41
N PHE A 72 5.24 -1.70 -0.25
CA PHE A 72 4.03 -1.11 0.30
C PHE A 72 4.12 0.41 0.25
N MET A 73 3.15 1.05 -0.37
CA MET A 73 3.09 2.51 -0.49
C MET A 73 1.78 3.01 0.11
N LEU A 74 1.89 3.85 1.14
CA LEU A 74 0.77 4.54 1.75
C LEU A 74 0.67 5.97 1.21
N LEU A 75 -0.49 6.33 0.67
CA LEU A 75 -0.80 7.69 0.27
C LEU A 75 -1.62 8.33 1.38
N ASP A 76 -1.02 9.25 2.10
CA ASP A 76 -1.63 9.94 3.24
C ASP A 76 -1.33 11.44 3.16
N LEU A 77 -2.34 12.27 3.45
CA LEU A 77 -2.26 13.74 3.50
C LEU A 77 -1.65 14.41 2.25
N LEU A 78 -1.77 13.79 1.09
CA LEU A 78 -1.23 14.31 -0.18
C LEU A 78 -2.22 15.21 -0.95
N GLY A 79 -3.44 15.41 -0.44
CA GLY A 79 -4.49 16.17 -1.12
C GLY A 79 -4.38 17.69 -0.97
N ALA A 80 -3.48 18.20 -0.14
CA ALA A 80 -3.26 19.62 0.02
C ALA A 80 -2.40 20.21 -1.09
N ALA A 81 -2.55 21.52 -1.32
CA ALA A 81 -1.66 22.24 -2.24
C ALA A 81 -0.21 22.19 -1.73
N ASN A 82 0.73 21.86 -2.63
CA ASN A 82 2.16 21.75 -2.35
C ASN A 82 2.50 20.76 -1.21
N PRO A 83 2.12 19.48 -1.31
CA PRO A 83 2.45 18.50 -0.30
C PRO A 83 3.98 18.38 -0.18
N LYS A 84 4.46 18.32 1.05
CA LYS A 84 5.88 18.09 1.33
C LYS A 84 6.12 16.60 1.49
N VAL A 85 6.95 16.02 0.64
CA VAL A 85 7.40 14.64 0.75
C VAL A 85 8.83 14.66 1.28
N THR A 86 9.06 14.06 2.42
CA THR A 86 10.38 13.98 3.06
C THR A 86 10.75 12.53 3.30
N SER A 87 12.02 12.18 3.09
CA SER A 87 12.54 10.88 3.49
C SER A 87 13.04 10.94 4.94
N SER A 88 12.65 9.97 5.75
CA SER A 88 13.16 9.80 7.12
C SER A 88 14.42 8.95 7.19
N HIS A 89 14.85 8.37 6.06
CA HIS A 89 16.02 7.51 5.98
C HIS A 89 16.92 7.96 4.83
N THR A 90 18.17 8.27 5.13
CA THR A 90 19.16 8.71 4.13
C THR A 90 19.46 7.65 3.06
N SER A 91 19.31 6.37 3.39
CA SER A 91 19.50 5.26 2.44
C SER A 91 18.34 5.05 1.48
N THR A 92 17.20 5.72 1.70
CA THR A 92 15.99 5.62 0.88
C THR A 92 15.54 6.99 0.36
N GLU A 93 16.46 7.95 0.25
CA GLU A 93 16.15 9.26 -0.33
C GLU A 93 15.65 9.08 -1.77
N VAL A 94 14.35 9.19 -1.93
CA VAL A 94 13.74 9.37 -3.24
C VAL A 94 14.06 10.79 -3.67
N SER A 95 14.78 10.94 -4.77
CA SER A 95 14.98 12.23 -5.40
C SER A 95 13.62 12.90 -5.58
N SER A 96 13.40 14.03 -4.90
CA SER A 96 12.12 14.75 -4.82
C SER A 96 11.75 15.50 -6.11
N ASN A 97 12.12 14.97 -7.26
CA ASN A 97 11.71 15.48 -8.56
C ASN A 97 10.33 14.94 -8.95
N PHE A 98 9.32 15.21 -8.13
CA PHE A 98 7.96 15.19 -8.64
C PHE A 98 7.79 16.44 -9.51
N PRO A 99 7.51 16.29 -10.81
CA PRO A 99 7.21 17.44 -11.64
C PRO A 99 5.97 18.12 -11.05
N SER A 100 6.09 19.41 -10.76
CA SER A 100 4.95 20.24 -10.40
C SER A 100 3.87 20.08 -11.48
N HIS A 101 2.73 19.51 -11.13
CA HIS A 101 1.59 19.42 -12.03
C HIS A 101 1.23 20.82 -12.48
N LYS A 102 1.38 21.06 -13.79
CA LYS A 102 0.75 22.21 -14.42
C LYS A 102 -0.74 22.01 -14.32
N THR A 103 -1.42 22.84 -13.55
CA THR A 103 -2.86 23.03 -13.60
C THR A 103 -3.23 23.52 -15.01
N TYR A 104 -4.05 22.74 -15.71
CA TYR A 104 -4.76 23.16 -16.90
C TYR A 104 -6.08 23.84 -16.50
#